data_c0bcbeac6bd9e1aa7c73963c512b54e4
#
_entry.id   c0bcbeac6bd9e1aa7c73963c512b54e4
#
_cell.length_a   1.000
_cell.length_b   1.000
_cell.length_c   1.000
_cell.angle_alpha   90.00
_cell.angle_beta   90.00
_cell.angle_gamma   90.00
#
_symmetry.space_group_name_H-M   'P 1'
#
loop_
_entity.id
_entity.type
_entity.pdbx_description
1 polymer ?
#
loop_
_entity_poly.entity_id
_entity_poly.type
_entity_poly.pdbx_seq_one_letter_code
_entity_poly.pdbx_strand_id
1 'polypeptide(L)'
;MFEYGRETGAKVLVYRFPNVFGKWCRPNYNSAVATFCHNIARDLPITVNDRNVVMNLVYIDDVVAELIRALSGRESRSAAYCEVPVVHTVVLGEIVDLLYSFRSSRQDLSVPDQADAFARKLYSTYLSFLPTEQFSYPLKMNVDPRGSFTEFLRTPERGQVSVNVSRPGIVKGNHWHHTKNEKFLVVSGRGIIRFRKVDGAGSGWNEVIEYYVSGDKLEVVDIPPGYTHNIENLGETDMVTIMWANECFDPERPDTVWEEV
;
A
#
# COMPACT_ATOMS: atom_id res chain seq x y z
N MET A 1 -6.49 -36.23 -27.22
CA MET A 1 -5.19 -36.07 -26.56
C MET A 1 -4.78 -37.31 -25.76
N PHE A 2 -5.59 -37.83 -24.84
CA PHE A 2 -5.25 -39.08 -24.10
C PHE A 2 -5.09 -40.30 -25.02
N GLU A 3 -5.90 -40.40 -26.06
CA GLU A 3 -5.81 -41.45 -27.07
C GLU A 3 -4.48 -41.36 -27.84
N TYR A 4 -4.09 -40.19 -28.27
CA TYR A 4 -2.79 -39.92 -28.89
C TYR A 4 -1.62 -40.39 -28.00
N GLY A 5 -1.68 -40.05 -26.70
CA GLY A 5 -0.69 -40.52 -25.75
C GLY A 5 -0.58 -42.03 -25.63
N ARG A 6 -1.72 -42.72 -25.66
CA ARG A 6 -1.77 -44.21 -25.65
C ARG A 6 -1.20 -44.84 -26.92
N GLU A 7 -1.49 -44.23 -28.05
CA GLU A 7 -1.05 -44.76 -29.37
C GLU A 7 0.42 -44.50 -29.65
N THR A 8 0.93 -43.35 -29.22
CA THR A 8 2.30 -42.93 -29.56
C THR A 8 3.31 -43.12 -28.44
N GLY A 9 2.87 -43.41 -27.22
CA GLY A 9 3.73 -43.39 -26.00
C GLY A 9 4.16 -42.00 -25.54
N ALA A 10 3.63 -40.92 -26.15
CA ALA A 10 3.96 -39.56 -25.75
C ALA A 10 3.36 -39.22 -24.37
N LYS A 11 4.12 -38.53 -23.53
CA LYS A 11 3.60 -38.00 -22.28
C LYS A 11 2.66 -36.83 -22.57
N VAL A 12 1.36 -37.05 -22.31
CA VAL A 12 0.32 -36.04 -22.51
C VAL A 12 -0.13 -35.48 -21.17
N LEU A 13 -0.08 -34.15 -21.05
CA LEU A 13 -0.55 -33.40 -19.89
C LEU A 13 -1.76 -32.56 -20.31
N VAL A 14 -2.92 -32.85 -19.73
CA VAL A 14 -4.17 -32.14 -20.03
C VAL A 14 -4.54 -31.32 -18.81
N TYR A 15 -4.42 -29.99 -18.91
CA TYR A 15 -4.79 -29.07 -17.88
C TYR A 15 -6.24 -28.64 -17.97
N ARG A 16 -6.92 -28.56 -16.82
CA ARG A 16 -8.22 -27.91 -16.66
C ARG A 16 -8.04 -26.65 -15.82
N PHE A 17 -8.09 -25.51 -16.50
CA PHE A 17 -8.01 -24.23 -15.80
C PHE A 17 -9.40 -23.74 -15.45
N PRO A 18 -9.63 -23.27 -14.20
CA PRO A 18 -10.70 -22.33 -13.90
C PRO A 18 -10.51 -21.03 -14.69
N ASN A 19 -11.35 -20.02 -14.45
CA ASN A 19 -11.17 -18.73 -15.08
C ASN A 19 -9.80 -18.14 -14.75
N VAL A 20 -9.02 -17.84 -15.78
CA VAL A 20 -7.68 -17.24 -15.62
C VAL A 20 -7.80 -15.72 -15.56
N PHE A 21 -7.11 -15.09 -14.62
CA PHE A 21 -6.99 -13.64 -14.53
C PHE A 21 -5.53 -13.20 -14.37
N GLY A 22 -5.26 -11.95 -14.64
CA GLY A 22 -3.92 -11.37 -14.51
C GLY A 22 -3.64 -10.31 -15.57
N LYS A 23 -2.40 -9.79 -15.51
CA LYS A 23 -1.91 -8.78 -16.44
C LYS A 23 -2.03 -9.23 -17.90
N TRP A 24 -2.26 -8.27 -18.81
CA TRP A 24 -2.36 -8.44 -20.26
C TRP A 24 -3.52 -9.30 -20.78
N CYS A 25 -4.44 -9.69 -19.91
CA CYS A 25 -5.66 -10.38 -20.35
C CYS A 25 -6.50 -9.41 -21.21
N ARG A 26 -7.02 -9.90 -22.34
CA ARG A 26 -7.84 -9.08 -23.24
C ARG A 26 -9.19 -8.73 -22.61
N PRO A 27 -9.50 -7.45 -22.39
CA PRO A 27 -10.81 -7.04 -21.88
C PRO A 27 -11.89 -7.20 -22.94
N ASN A 28 -13.15 -7.22 -22.51
CA ASN A 28 -14.33 -7.33 -23.37
C ASN A 28 -14.28 -8.55 -24.31
N TYR A 29 -13.75 -9.67 -23.83
CA TYR A 29 -13.67 -10.93 -24.56
C TYR A 29 -14.24 -12.06 -23.72
N ASN A 30 -13.46 -12.75 -22.93
CA ASN A 30 -13.92 -13.92 -22.16
C ASN A 30 -13.52 -13.88 -20.66
N SER A 31 -13.08 -12.75 -20.15
CA SER A 31 -12.71 -12.57 -18.75
C SER A 31 -13.49 -11.41 -18.13
N ALA A 32 -14.37 -11.72 -17.18
CA ALA A 32 -15.07 -10.70 -16.40
C ALA A 32 -14.08 -9.81 -15.62
N VAL A 33 -13.06 -10.42 -14.99
CA VAL A 33 -12.04 -9.69 -14.23
C VAL A 33 -11.29 -8.69 -15.11
N ALA A 34 -10.83 -9.11 -16.31
CA ALA A 34 -10.14 -8.21 -17.23
C ALA A 34 -11.05 -7.07 -17.71
N THR A 35 -12.32 -7.38 -18.00
CA THR A 35 -13.30 -6.38 -18.42
C THR A 35 -13.58 -5.37 -17.32
N PHE A 36 -13.77 -5.83 -16.08
CA PHE A 36 -14.02 -4.95 -14.94
C PHE A 36 -12.78 -4.08 -14.62
N CYS A 37 -11.59 -4.66 -14.59
CA CYS A 37 -10.35 -3.90 -14.41
C CYS A 37 -10.22 -2.79 -15.47
N HIS A 38 -10.42 -3.13 -16.75
CA HIS A 38 -10.31 -2.19 -17.85
C HIS A 38 -11.34 -1.06 -17.75
N ASN A 39 -12.60 -1.40 -17.48
CA ASN A 39 -13.69 -0.43 -17.45
C ASN A 39 -13.59 0.48 -16.23
N ILE A 40 -13.37 -0.08 -15.03
CA ILE A 40 -13.25 0.71 -13.79
C ILE A 40 -12.01 1.63 -13.85
N ALA A 41 -10.90 1.17 -14.43
CA ALA A 41 -9.71 2.00 -14.60
C ALA A 41 -9.93 3.19 -15.57
N ARG A 42 -11.01 3.19 -16.35
CA ARG A 42 -11.37 4.23 -17.33
C ARG A 42 -12.69 4.92 -17.06
N ASP A 43 -13.23 4.73 -15.86
CA ASP A 43 -14.55 5.28 -15.48
C ASP A 43 -15.70 4.84 -16.38
N LEU A 44 -15.55 3.70 -17.05
CA LEU A 44 -16.58 3.10 -17.87
C LEU A 44 -17.51 2.22 -17.02
N PRO A 45 -18.79 2.10 -17.39
CA PRO A 45 -19.72 1.26 -16.66
C PRO A 45 -19.37 -0.23 -16.78
N ILE A 46 -19.70 -0.97 -15.73
CA ILE A 46 -19.68 -2.44 -15.72
C ILE A 46 -21.09 -2.97 -15.52
N THR A 47 -21.35 -4.16 -16.08
CA THR A 47 -22.61 -4.87 -15.86
C THR A 47 -22.34 -6.10 -15.00
N VAL A 48 -23.04 -6.21 -13.89
CA VAL A 48 -22.99 -7.37 -12.97
C VAL A 48 -24.38 -7.93 -12.84
N ASN A 49 -24.66 -9.05 -13.52
CA ASN A 49 -26.00 -9.62 -13.54
C ASN A 49 -26.39 -10.23 -12.19
N ASP A 50 -25.46 -10.90 -11.52
CA ASP A 50 -25.66 -11.45 -10.18
C ASP A 50 -24.36 -11.35 -9.40
N ARG A 51 -24.39 -10.58 -8.32
CA ARG A 51 -23.23 -10.36 -7.43
C ARG A 51 -22.85 -11.58 -6.60
N ASN A 52 -23.77 -12.55 -6.43
CA ASN A 52 -23.58 -13.73 -5.59
C ASN A 52 -22.89 -14.89 -6.33
N VAL A 53 -22.61 -14.75 -7.62
CA VAL A 53 -21.93 -15.77 -8.38
C VAL A 53 -20.56 -16.06 -7.78
N VAL A 54 -20.33 -17.34 -7.45
CA VAL A 54 -19.02 -17.81 -6.97
C VAL A 54 -18.12 -18.09 -8.16
N MET A 55 -16.96 -17.44 -8.16
CA MET A 55 -15.93 -17.57 -9.19
C MET A 55 -14.75 -18.38 -8.66
N ASN A 56 -14.33 -19.38 -9.44
CA ASN A 56 -13.04 -20.04 -9.23
C ASN A 56 -12.03 -19.42 -10.20
N LEU A 57 -10.97 -18.84 -9.66
CA LEU A 57 -10.00 -18.04 -10.40
C LEU A 57 -8.58 -18.56 -10.16
N VAL A 58 -7.78 -18.61 -11.22
CA VAL A 58 -6.34 -18.85 -11.14
C VAL A 58 -5.58 -17.65 -11.68
N TYR A 59 -4.51 -17.27 -11.00
CA TYR A 59 -3.67 -16.16 -11.43
C TYR A 59 -2.69 -16.60 -12.51
N ILE A 60 -2.48 -15.79 -13.52
CA ILE A 60 -1.65 -16.16 -14.68
C ILE A 60 -0.23 -16.59 -14.29
N ASP A 61 0.39 -15.97 -13.30
CA ASP A 61 1.75 -16.33 -12.90
C ASP A 61 1.78 -17.69 -12.17
N ASP A 62 0.71 -18.08 -11.46
CA ASP A 62 0.58 -19.43 -10.89
C ASP A 62 0.43 -20.48 -12.00
N VAL A 63 -0.29 -20.16 -13.08
CA VAL A 63 -0.39 -21.00 -14.28
C VAL A 63 0.99 -21.18 -14.91
N VAL A 64 1.72 -20.11 -15.13
CA VAL A 64 3.08 -20.14 -15.72
C VAL A 64 4.02 -20.95 -14.84
N ALA A 65 4.00 -20.74 -13.52
CA ALA A 65 4.83 -21.49 -12.59
C ALA A 65 4.55 -22.99 -12.63
N GLU A 66 3.26 -23.39 -12.69
CA GLU A 66 2.87 -24.79 -12.82
C GLU A 66 3.34 -25.40 -14.17
N LEU A 67 3.17 -24.69 -15.28
CA LEU A 67 3.63 -25.18 -16.59
C LEU A 67 5.14 -25.35 -16.63
N ILE A 68 5.92 -24.46 -16.00
CA ILE A 68 7.38 -24.61 -15.87
C ILE A 68 7.73 -25.85 -15.03
N ARG A 69 7.00 -26.10 -13.93
CA ARG A 69 7.18 -27.32 -13.12
C ARG A 69 6.87 -28.57 -13.93
N ALA A 70 5.84 -28.53 -14.77
CA ALA A 70 5.46 -29.63 -15.63
C ALA A 70 6.55 -30.02 -16.66
N LEU A 71 7.29 -29.02 -17.19
CA LEU A 71 8.43 -29.28 -18.06
C LEU A 71 9.54 -30.11 -17.36
N SER A 72 9.63 -30.00 -16.03
CA SER A 72 10.56 -30.79 -15.20
C SER A 72 9.94 -32.08 -14.67
N GLY A 73 8.78 -32.50 -15.16
CA GLY A 73 8.07 -33.71 -14.72
C GLY A 73 7.46 -33.62 -13.33
N ARG A 74 7.23 -32.41 -12.81
CA ARG A 74 6.69 -32.15 -11.49
C ARG A 74 5.31 -31.49 -11.54
N GLU A 75 4.53 -31.86 -12.56
CA GLU A 75 3.16 -31.38 -12.74
C GLU A 75 2.26 -31.74 -11.56
N SER A 76 1.36 -30.82 -11.20
CA SER A 76 0.30 -31.08 -10.24
C SER A 76 -0.87 -31.81 -10.91
N ARG A 77 -1.34 -32.91 -10.30
CA ARG A 77 -2.39 -33.75 -10.87
C ARG A 77 -3.57 -33.93 -9.93
N SER A 78 -4.76 -33.91 -10.51
CA SER A 78 -6.00 -34.38 -9.89
C SER A 78 -6.60 -35.44 -10.81
N ALA A 79 -6.51 -36.70 -10.42
CA ALA A 79 -6.93 -37.87 -11.23
C ALA A 79 -6.24 -37.90 -12.61
N ALA A 80 -7.00 -37.87 -13.70
CA ALA A 80 -6.48 -37.94 -15.07
C ALA A 80 -6.02 -36.61 -15.63
N TYR A 81 -6.28 -35.49 -14.93
CA TYR A 81 -5.99 -34.15 -15.40
C TYR A 81 -4.88 -33.48 -14.55
N CYS A 82 -4.24 -32.51 -15.17
CA CYS A 82 -3.35 -31.59 -14.45
C CYS A 82 -4.12 -30.34 -14.01
N GLU A 83 -3.68 -29.72 -12.94
CA GLU A 83 -4.33 -28.54 -12.36
C GLU A 83 -3.29 -27.52 -11.86
N VAL A 84 -3.73 -26.30 -11.66
CA VAL A 84 -2.96 -25.29 -10.94
C VAL A 84 -3.30 -25.38 -9.47
N PRO A 85 -2.33 -25.60 -8.55
CA PRO A 85 -2.63 -25.83 -7.14
C PRO A 85 -3.28 -24.66 -6.42
N VAL A 86 -3.03 -23.43 -6.89
CA VAL A 86 -3.54 -22.20 -6.26
C VAL A 86 -4.78 -21.73 -6.98
N VAL A 87 -5.94 -21.98 -6.39
CA VAL A 87 -7.24 -21.51 -6.88
C VAL A 87 -7.85 -20.58 -5.85
N HIS A 88 -8.30 -19.42 -6.29
CA HIS A 88 -9.05 -18.46 -5.48
C HIS A 88 -10.55 -18.64 -5.73
N THR A 89 -11.31 -18.97 -4.68
CA THR A 89 -12.77 -19.04 -4.73
C THR A 89 -13.32 -17.79 -4.08
N VAL A 90 -13.96 -16.94 -4.88
CA VAL A 90 -14.42 -15.61 -4.45
C VAL A 90 -15.78 -15.29 -5.06
N VAL A 91 -16.54 -14.44 -4.40
CA VAL A 91 -17.83 -13.96 -4.88
C VAL A 91 -17.63 -12.81 -5.85
N LEU A 92 -18.38 -12.78 -6.95
CA LEU A 92 -18.25 -11.74 -7.98
C LEU A 92 -18.42 -10.33 -7.41
N GLY A 93 -19.34 -10.16 -6.45
CA GLY A 93 -19.56 -8.90 -5.75
C GLY A 93 -18.32 -8.41 -5.02
N GLU A 94 -17.57 -9.29 -4.35
CA GLU A 94 -16.32 -8.95 -3.65
C GLU A 94 -15.24 -8.48 -4.62
N ILE A 95 -15.15 -9.11 -5.80
CA ILE A 95 -14.23 -8.67 -6.86
C ILE A 95 -14.54 -7.23 -7.27
N VAL A 96 -15.81 -6.93 -7.47
CA VAL A 96 -16.27 -5.59 -7.87
C VAL A 96 -15.95 -4.56 -6.79
N ASP A 97 -16.24 -4.87 -5.52
CA ASP A 97 -15.99 -3.98 -4.40
C ASP A 97 -14.50 -3.70 -4.22
N LEU A 98 -13.66 -4.73 -4.33
CA LEU A 98 -12.20 -4.57 -4.33
C LEU A 98 -11.72 -3.66 -5.47
N LEU A 99 -12.22 -3.85 -6.70
CA LEU A 99 -11.80 -3.04 -7.83
C LEU A 99 -12.19 -1.56 -7.67
N TYR A 100 -13.37 -1.27 -7.12
CA TYR A 100 -13.75 0.10 -6.80
C TYR A 100 -12.92 0.68 -5.66
N SER A 101 -12.57 -0.09 -4.64
CA SER A 101 -11.66 0.35 -3.58
C SER A 101 -10.25 0.68 -4.14
N PHE A 102 -9.75 -0.12 -5.09
CA PHE A 102 -8.47 0.17 -5.77
C PHE A 102 -8.51 1.47 -6.57
N ARG A 103 -9.64 1.77 -7.21
CA ARG A 103 -9.82 3.06 -7.88
C ARG A 103 -9.81 4.22 -6.90
N SER A 104 -10.50 4.09 -5.77
CA SER A 104 -10.59 5.12 -4.74
C SER A 104 -9.26 5.33 -4.00
N SER A 105 -8.39 4.31 -3.97
CA SER A 105 -7.13 4.32 -3.21
C SER A 105 -6.20 5.48 -3.57
N ARG A 106 -6.32 6.05 -4.77
CA ARG A 106 -5.55 7.23 -5.20
C ARG A 106 -6.07 8.54 -4.63
N GLN A 107 -7.30 8.56 -4.11
CA GLN A 107 -7.93 9.72 -3.49
C GLN A 107 -7.78 9.68 -1.97
N ASP A 108 -8.01 8.52 -1.38
CA ASP A 108 -7.90 8.31 0.07
C ASP A 108 -6.48 7.88 0.51
N LEU A 109 -5.56 7.72 -0.44
CA LEU A 109 -4.15 7.32 -0.27
C LEU A 109 -3.99 5.93 0.37
N SER A 110 -5.02 5.08 0.27
CA SER A 110 -4.99 3.73 0.81
C SER A 110 -4.26 2.75 -0.11
N VAL A 111 -3.91 1.60 0.45
CA VAL A 111 -3.49 0.42 -0.30
C VAL A 111 -4.30 -0.77 0.18
N PRO A 112 -4.60 -1.75 -0.70
CA PRO A 112 -5.32 -2.95 -0.29
C PRO A 112 -4.50 -3.78 0.70
N ASP A 113 -5.17 -4.66 1.45
CA ASP A 113 -4.48 -5.61 2.32
C ASP A 113 -3.55 -6.51 1.49
N GLN A 114 -2.24 -6.33 1.68
CA GLN A 114 -1.21 -7.10 0.98
C GLN A 114 -1.01 -8.51 1.57
N ALA A 115 -1.59 -8.81 2.74
CA ALA A 115 -1.60 -10.15 3.31
C ALA A 115 -2.62 -11.06 2.61
N ASP A 116 -3.72 -10.49 2.10
CA ASP A 116 -4.67 -11.22 1.26
C ASP A 116 -4.05 -11.50 -0.12
N ALA A 117 -3.79 -12.78 -0.38
CA ALA A 117 -3.16 -13.22 -1.63
C ALA A 117 -4.01 -12.93 -2.87
N PHE A 118 -5.34 -12.99 -2.76
CA PHE A 118 -6.25 -12.67 -3.87
C PHE A 118 -6.28 -11.16 -4.13
N ALA A 119 -6.50 -10.35 -3.10
CA ALA A 119 -6.54 -8.90 -3.21
C ALA A 119 -5.22 -8.36 -3.79
N ARG A 120 -4.07 -8.87 -3.34
CA ARG A 120 -2.75 -8.50 -3.88
C ARG A 120 -2.61 -8.80 -5.38
N LYS A 121 -3.01 -9.99 -5.83
CA LYS A 121 -2.96 -10.40 -7.25
C LYS A 121 -3.96 -9.60 -8.09
N LEU A 122 -5.16 -9.35 -7.55
CA LEU A 122 -6.18 -8.55 -8.22
C LEU A 122 -5.75 -7.09 -8.35
N TYR A 123 -5.11 -6.52 -7.31
CA TYR A 123 -4.57 -5.16 -7.37
C TYR A 123 -3.47 -5.04 -8.42
N SER A 124 -2.53 -5.98 -8.47
CA SER A 124 -1.50 -6.02 -9.52
C SER A 124 -2.11 -6.12 -10.93
N THR A 125 -3.19 -6.89 -11.06
CA THR A 125 -3.96 -6.98 -12.31
C THR A 125 -4.59 -5.64 -12.64
N TYR A 126 -5.31 -5.00 -11.71
CA TYR A 126 -5.94 -3.70 -11.89
C TYR A 126 -4.94 -2.63 -12.33
N LEU A 127 -3.79 -2.54 -11.66
CA LEU A 127 -2.74 -1.57 -12.02
C LEU A 127 -2.24 -1.75 -13.45
N SER A 128 -2.19 -2.99 -13.96
CA SER A 128 -1.79 -3.26 -15.35
C SER A 128 -2.79 -2.80 -16.41
N PHE A 129 -4.02 -2.49 -16.00
CA PHE A 129 -5.06 -1.94 -16.88
C PHE A 129 -5.18 -0.42 -16.83
N LEU A 130 -4.45 0.25 -15.94
CA LEU A 130 -4.45 1.71 -15.92
C LEU A 130 -3.93 2.28 -17.25
N PRO A 131 -4.53 3.33 -17.79
CA PRO A 131 -3.93 4.11 -18.86
C PRO A 131 -2.57 4.67 -18.42
N THR A 132 -1.61 4.74 -19.34
CA THR A 132 -0.24 5.17 -19.02
C THR A 132 -0.16 6.58 -18.48
N GLU A 133 -1.05 7.47 -18.94
CA GLU A 133 -1.20 8.84 -18.46
C GLU A 133 -1.73 8.91 -17.00
N GLN A 134 -2.27 7.83 -16.49
CA GLN A 134 -2.76 7.71 -15.10
C GLN A 134 -1.76 7.02 -14.17
N PHE A 135 -0.53 6.75 -14.57
CA PHE A 135 0.47 6.15 -13.67
C PHE A 135 0.90 7.10 -12.56
N SER A 136 0.80 8.40 -12.78
CA SER A 136 1.01 9.42 -11.75
C SER A 136 -0.30 10.12 -11.38
N TYR A 137 -0.37 10.59 -10.15
CA TYR A 137 -1.48 11.39 -9.65
C TYR A 137 -0.97 12.42 -8.63
N PRO A 138 -1.53 13.64 -8.62
CA PRO A 138 -1.11 14.68 -7.70
C PRO A 138 -1.55 14.36 -6.28
N LEU A 139 -0.72 14.79 -5.32
CA LEU A 139 -1.05 14.76 -3.90
C LEU A 139 -1.53 16.14 -3.43
N LYS A 140 -2.38 16.16 -2.43
CA LYS A 140 -2.77 17.40 -1.74
C LYS A 140 -1.61 17.87 -0.88
N MET A 141 -0.95 18.93 -1.28
CA MET A 141 0.08 19.58 -0.50
C MET A 141 -0.54 20.64 0.43
N ASN A 142 -0.29 20.54 1.73
CA ASN A 142 -0.60 21.60 2.68
C ASN A 142 0.64 22.50 2.78
N VAL A 143 0.59 23.68 2.15
CA VAL A 143 1.71 24.61 2.02
C VAL A 143 1.44 25.88 2.85
N ASP A 144 2.42 26.32 3.63
CA ASP A 144 2.40 27.58 4.37
C ASP A 144 3.82 28.22 4.37
N PRO A 145 4.03 29.41 5.01
CA PRO A 145 5.34 30.04 5.06
C PRO A 145 6.45 29.20 5.70
N ARG A 146 6.13 28.19 6.49
CA ARG A 146 7.07 27.28 7.16
C ARG A 146 7.57 26.16 6.24
N GLY A 147 6.89 25.90 5.11
CA GLY A 147 7.20 24.82 4.17
C GLY A 147 5.95 24.07 3.73
N SER A 148 6.00 22.73 3.71
CA SER A 148 4.84 21.92 3.32
C SER A 148 4.73 20.64 4.16
N PHE A 149 3.52 20.09 4.18
CA PHE A 149 3.22 18.77 4.72
C PHE A 149 2.31 18.04 3.75
N THR A 150 2.70 16.84 3.33
CA THR A 150 2.02 16.07 2.28
C THR A 150 1.93 14.61 2.66
N GLU A 151 0.72 14.12 2.85
CA GLU A 151 0.47 12.68 3.04
C GLU A 151 0.52 11.98 1.69
N PHE A 152 1.07 10.76 1.63
CA PHE A 152 1.08 9.96 0.41
C PHE A 152 0.64 8.50 0.61
N LEU A 153 0.53 8.04 1.87
CA LEU A 153 0.05 6.71 2.20
C LEU A 153 -0.73 6.75 3.51
N ARG A 154 -1.93 6.15 3.50
CA ARG A 154 -2.80 6.01 4.66
C ARG A 154 -3.34 4.59 4.71
N THR A 155 -3.21 3.91 5.85
CA THR A 155 -3.79 2.59 6.08
C THR A 155 -4.37 2.53 7.49
N PRO A 156 -5.61 2.06 7.66
CA PRO A 156 -6.24 1.99 8.99
C PRO A 156 -5.41 1.18 10.00
N GLU A 157 -4.76 0.10 9.54
CA GLU A 157 -4.05 -0.85 10.39
C GLU A 157 -2.58 -0.48 10.62
N ARG A 158 -2.01 0.39 9.79
CA ARG A 158 -0.55 0.69 9.80
C ARG A 158 -0.22 2.17 9.80
N GLY A 159 -1.26 3.00 9.98
CA GLY A 159 -1.10 4.44 10.08
C GLY A 159 -0.85 5.15 8.75
N GLN A 160 -0.19 6.31 8.82
CA GLN A 160 0.06 7.16 7.66
C GLN A 160 1.54 7.45 7.49
N VAL A 161 1.93 7.71 6.24
CA VAL A 161 3.26 8.21 5.88
C VAL A 161 3.11 9.55 5.17
N SER A 162 3.92 10.51 5.57
CA SER A 162 3.92 11.87 5.03
C SER A 162 5.34 12.38 4.76
N VAL A 163 5.42 13.37 3.88
CA VAL A 163 6.63 14.13 3.61
C VAL A 163 6.45 15.54 4.19
N ASN A 164 7.34 15.93 5.06
CA ASN A 164 7.40 17.27 5.63
C ASN A 164 8.62 18.01 5.08
N VAL A 165 8.39 19.21 4.54
CA VAL A 165 9.45 20.13 4.12
C VAL A 165 9.44 21.32 5.06
N SER A 166 10.58 21.59 5.69
CA SER A 166 10.77 22.74 6.60
C SER A 166 11.81 23.69 6.03
N ARG A 167 11.45 24.95 5.89
CA ARG A 167 12.39 26.01 5.47
C ARG A 167 13.46 26.28 6.52
N PRO A 168 14.59 26.91 6.16
CA PRO A 168 15.66 27.28 7.11
C PRO A 168 15.12 28.02 8.34
N GLY A 169 15.60 27.62 9.53
CA GLY A 169 15.25 28.23 10.82
C GLY A 169 13.82 27.94 11.32
N ILE A 170 13.05 27.12 10.62
CA ILE A 170 11.67 26.81 11.01
C ILE A 170 11.63 25.69 12.04
N VAL A 171 10.89 25.94 13.11
CA VAL A 171 10.49 24.95 14.12
C VAL A 171 9.06 24.50 13.85
N LYS A 172 8.83 23.18 13.81
CA LYS A 172 7.51 22.54 13.74
C LYS A 172 7.35 21.58 14.91
N GLY A 173 6.12 21.36 15.34
CA GLY A 173 5.80 20.54 16.51
C GLY A 173 5.39 21.39 17.68
N ASN A 174 6.08 21.28 18.82
CA ASN A 174 5.67 21.82 20.12
C ASN A 174 4.33 21.23 20.54
N HIS A 175 4.26 19.90 20.53
CA HIS A 175 3.09 19.16 20.97
C HIS A 175 3.47 17.76 21.44
N TRP A 176 2.54 17.12 22.12
CA TRP A 176 2.66 15.75 22.56
C TRP A 176 1.36 14.96 22.28
N HIS A 177 1.45 13.65 22.42
CA HIS A 177 0.37 12.70 22.15
C HIS A 177 0.12 11.77 23.34
N HIS A 178 -1.13 11.31 23.50
CA HIS A 178 -1.50 10.31 24.49
C HIS A 178 -1.17 8.88 24.04
N THR A 179 -1.53 8.54 22.80
CA THR A 179 -1.41 7.18 22.23
C THR A 179 -0.67 7.17 20.91
N LYS A 180 -0.74 8.26 20.16
CA LYS A 180 -0.09 8.39 18.86
C LYS A 180 1.42 8.36 19.06
N ASN A 181 2.08 7.50 18.30
CA ASN A 181 3.53 7.45 18.22
C ASN A 181 3.98 7.67 16.77
N GLU A 182 5.15 8.23 16.60
CA GLU A 182 5.64 8.62 15.29
C GLU A 182 7.10 8.19 15.10
N LYS A 183 7.54 8.16 13.85
CA LYS A 183 8.93 7.97 13.44
C LYS A 183 9.31 9.07 12.46
N PHE A 184 10.40 9.76 12.76
CA PHE A 184 10.94 10.81 11.89
C PHE A 184 12.24 10.35 11.28
N LEU A 185 12.39 10.59 9.97
CA LEU A 185 13.58 10.29 9.18
C LEU A 185 13.93 11.51 8.33
N VAL A 186 14.96 12.25 8.69
CA VAL A 186 15.47 13.34 7.85
C VAL A 186 16.25 12.74 6.69
N VAL A 187 15.81 13.01 5.46
CA VAL A 187 16.40 12.46 4.22
C VAL A 187 17.18 13.51 3.42
N SER A 188 17.00 14.80 3.74
CA SER A 188 17.76 15.90 3.13
C SER A 188 17.81 17.08 4.10
N GLY A 189 18.92 17.83 4.08
CA GLY A 189 19.16 18.91 5.01
C GLY A 189 19.68 18.44 6.37
N ARG A 190 19.70 19.34 7.36
CA ARG A 190 20.15 19.06 8.73
C ARG A 190 19.26 19.78 9.74
N GLY A 191 19.04 19.16 10.89
CA GLY A 191 18.17 19.71 11.90
C GLY A 191 18.41 19.11 13.28
N ILE A 192 17.51 19.45 14.19
CA ILE A 192 17.49 18.93 15.55
C ILE A 192 16.05 18.56 15.91
N ILE A 193 15.89 17.41 16.57
CA ILE A 193 14.64 17.00 17.18
C ILE A 193 14.83 17.10 18.69
N ARG A 194 13.94 17.83 19.35
CA ARG A 194 13.98 18.00 20.80
C ARG A 194 12.78 17.35 21.45
N PHE A 195 13.00 16.84 22.66
CA PHE A 195 11.99 16.24 23.50
C PHE A 195 12.06 16.78 24.92
N ARG A 196 10.91 16.90 25.55
CA ARG A 196 10.79 17.08 26.99
C ARG A 196 9.64 16.20 27.49
N LYS A 197 9.87 15.47 28.58
CA LYS A 197 8.83 14.63 29.19
C LYS A 197 7.70 15.50 29.70
N VAL A 198 6.46 15.14 29.37
CA VAL A 198 5.24 15.73 29.94
C VAL A 198 4.97 15.02 31.27
N ASP A 199 5.25 15.68 32.37
CA ASP A 199 4.89 15.18 33.68
C ASP A 199 3.84 16.08 34.32
N GLY A 200 2.84 15.45 34.92
CA GLY A 200 1.85 16.17 35.71
C GLY A 200 2.54 16.91 36.86
N ALA A 201 2.57 18.23 36.77
CA ALA A 201 3.01 19.20 37.76
C ALA A 201 3.95 18.70 38.89
N GLY A 202 5.26 18.90 38.73
CA GLY A 202 6.15 19.05 39.86
C GLY A 202 7.27 18.07 40.06
N SER A 203 7.63 17.21 39.10
CA SER A 203 8.73 16.24 39.29
C SER A 203 10.13 16.76 38.96
N GLY A 204 10.27 17.99 38.50
CA GLY A 204 11.61 18.62 38.26
C GLY A 204 12.38 18.08 37.05
N TRP A 205 11.78 17.30 36.20
CA TRP A 205 12.37 16.79 34.96
C TRP A 205 12.14 17.77 33.83
N ASN A 206 12.91 18.85 33.81
CA ASN A 206 12.93 19.85 32.72
C ASN A 206 14.07 19.61 31.72
N GLU A 207 14.63 18.40 31.70
CA GLU A 207 15.73 18.10 30.79
C GLU A 207 15.23 17.98 29.37
N VAL A 208 15.78 18.78 28.47
CA VAL A 208 15.55 18.70 27.05
C VAL A 208 16.51 17.69 26.45
N ILE A 209 15.97 16.69 25.77
CA ILE A 209 16.75 15.68 25.06
C ILE A 209 16.86 16.13 23.61
N GLU A 210 18.07 16.13 23.06
CA GLU A 210 18.36 16.63 21.72
C GLU A 210 18.94 15.53 20.81
N TYR A 211 18.36 15.39 19.61
CA TYR A 211 18.88 14.54 18.54
C TYR A 211 19.22 15.37 17.31
N TYR A 212 20.50 15.47 16.99
CA TYR A 212 20.96 16.10 15.75
C TYR A 212 20.82 15.11 14.60
N VAL A 213 20.08 15.52 13.56
CA VAL A 213 19.69 14.67 12.42
C VAL A 213 20.11 15.30 11.09
N SER A 214 20.43 14.48 10.11
CA SER A 214 20.78 14.94 8.77
C SER A 214 20.51 13.90 7.69
N GLY A 215 20.38 14.37 6.44
CA GLY A 215 20.31 13.50 5.27
C GLY A 215 21.63 12.78 4.94
N ASP A 216 22.77 13.21 5.52
CA ASP A 216 24.06 12.56 5.33
C ASP A 216 24.20 11.26 6.15
N LYS A 217 23.43 11.14 7.24
CA LYS A 217 23.38 9.97 8.10
C LYS A 217 21.91 9.67 8.41
N LEU A 218 21.35 8.68 7.71
CA LEU A 218 19.96 8.32 7.89
C LEU A 218 19.74 7.58 9.21
N GLU A 219 19.07 8.25 10.14
CA GLU A 219 18.67 7.71 11.44
C GLU A 219 17.19 7.94 11.67
N VAL A 220 16.49 6.92 12.14
CA VAL A 220 15.11 7.05 12.59
C VAL A 220 15.10 7.52 14.03
N VAL A 221 14.33 8.57 14.30
CA VAL A 221 14.02 9.02 15.66
C VAL A 221 12.59 8.65 15.97
N ASP A 222 12.40 7.81 16.99
CA ASP A 222 11.08 7.47 17.51
C ASP A 222 10.54 8.61 18.38
N ILE A 223 9.29 8.97 18.17
CA ILE A 223 8.55 9.96 18.93
C ILE A 223 7.58 9.22 19.86
N PRO A 224 7.93 8.99 21.12
CA PRO A 224 7.08 8.27 22.05
C PRO A 224 5.96 9.15 22.61
N PRO A 225 4.79 8.57 22.95
CA PRO A 225 3.75 9.29 23.67
C PRO A 225 4.24 9.85 24.99
N GLY A 226 3.64 10.96 25.44
CA GLY A 226 3.97 11.59 26.71
C GLY A 226 5.27 12.42 26.70
N TYR A 227 5.84 12.67 25.53
CA TYR A 227 6.91 13.64 25.33
C TYR A 227 6.45 14.76 24.41
N THR A 228 6.54 16.02 24.87
CA THR A 228 6.44 17.13 23.93
C THR A 228 7.68 17.14 23.06
N HIS A 229 7.48 17.40 21.78
CA HIS A 229 8.57 17.35 20.82
C HIS A 229 8.43 18.43 19.75
N ASN A 230 9.57 18.78 19.17
CA ASN A 230 9.63 19.61 17.98
C ASN A 230 10.79 19.16 17.07
N ILE A 231 10.74 19.63 15.83
CA ILE A 231 11.84 19.50 14.87
C ILE A 231 12.16 20.87 14.28
N GLU A 232 13.45 21.24 14.28
CA GLU A 232 13.95 22.49 13.76
C GLU A 232 14.93 22.25 12.61
N ASN A 233 14.79 23.02 11.53
CA ASN A 233 15.75 23.04 10.44
C ASN A 233 16.91 23.99 10.80
N LEU A 234 18.10 23.44 11.04
CA LEU A 234 19.34 24.16 11.34
C LEU A 234 20.19 24.43 10.07
N GLY A 235 19.71 24.02 8.90
CA GLY A 235 20.41 24.22 7.63
C GLY A 235 20.08 25.56 6.98
N GLU A 236 20.76 25.82 5.87
CA GLU A 236 20.54 27.00 5.02
C GLU A 236 19.60 26.69 3.83
N THR A 237 19.23 25.42 3.66
CA THR A 237 18.32 24.94 2.63
C THR A 237 17.12 24.23 3.26
N ASP A 238 16.12 23.91 2.48
CA ASP A 238 14.96 23.14 2.94
C ASP A 238 15.39 21.78 3.51
N MET A 239 14.83 21.43 4.66
CA MET A 239 14.99 20.12 5.27
C MET A 239 13.79 19.25 4.93
N VAL A 240 14.04 18.03 4.45
CA VAL A 240 13.00 17.05 4.07
C VAL A 240 13.00 15.92 5.08
N THR A 241 11.84 15.69 5.71
CA THR A 241 11.61 14.62 6.68
C THR A 241 10.49 13.71 6.21
N ILE A 242 10.74 12.40 6.18
CA ILE A 242 9.69 11.39 6.08
C ILE A 242 9.18 11.14 7.50
N MET A 243 7.87 11.19 7.67
CA MET A 243 7.18 10.97 8.94
C MET A 243 6.20 9.81 8.80
N TRP A 244 6.27 8.87 9.72
CA TRP A 244 5.25 7.85 9.91
C TRP A 244 4.55 8.08 11.23
N ALA A 245 3.23 7.90 11.27
CA ALA A 245 2.43 7.87 12.49
C ALA A 245 1.59 6.59 12.52
N ASN A 246 1.44 5.97 13.69
CA ASN A 246 0.71 4.70 13.86
C ASN A 246 -0.78 4.80 13.54
N GLU A 247 -1.33 6.00 13.51
CA GLU A 247 -2.73 6.27 13.19
C GLU A 247 -2.85 7.42 12.19
N CYS A 248 -3.92 7.40 11.39
CA CYS A 248 -4.26 8.49 10.50
C CYS A 248 -4.79 9.68 11.29
N PHE A 249 -4.44 10.90 10.86
CA PHE A 249 -4.96 12.12 11.49
C PHE A 249 -6.49 12.18 11.35
N ASP A 250 -7.17 12.34 12.50
CA ASP A 250 -8.61 12.56 12.61
C ASP A 250 -8.85 13.98 13.16
N PRO A 251 -9.37 14.90 12.35
CA PRO A 251 -9.63 16.28 12.81
C PRO A 251 -10.73 16.38 13.87
N GLU A 252 -11.62 15.38 13.99
CA GLU A 252 -12.69 15.36 14.99
C GLU A 252 -12.20 14.85 16.34
N ARG A 253 -11.11 14.09 16.37
CA ARG A 253 -10.50 13.54 17.59
C ARG A 253 -8.97 13.62 17.52
N PRO A 254 -8.38 14.81 17.43
CA PRO A 254 -6.94 14.95 17.34
C PRO A 254 -6.28 14.55 18.66
N ASP A 255 -5.44 13.52 18.62
CA ASP A 255 -4.55 13.17 19.75
C ASP A 255 -3.29 14.05 19.70
N THR A 256 -3.48 15.36 19.80
CA THR A 256 -2.39 16.34 19.73
C THR A 256 -2.64 17.46 20.73
N VAL A 257 -1.78 17.57 21.72
CA VAL A 257 -1.84 18.59 22.76
C VAL A 257 -0.66 19.53 22.60
N TRP A 258 -0.92 20.82 22.38
CA TRP A 258 0.12 21.79 22.23
C TRP A 258 0.85 22.04 23.55
N GLU A 259 2.16 21.97 23.55
CA GLU A 259 3.04 22.28 24.66
C GLU A 259 4.47 22.51 24.14
N GLU A 260 5.08 23.61 24.49
CA GLU A 260 6.46 23.92 24.06
C GLU A 260 7.47 23.00 24.72
N VAL A 261 8.52 22.64 23.96
CA VAL A 261 9.63 21.81 24.45
C VAL A 261 10.51 22.58 25.40
#